data_7bcdc9164f9698f2e2639c383c8f0676
#
_entry.id   7bcdc9164f9698f2e2639c383c8f0676
#
_cell.length_a   1.000
_cell.length_b   1.000
_cell.length_c   1.000
_cell.angle_alpha   90.00
_cell.angle_beta   90.00
_cell.angle_gamma   90.00
#
_symmetry.space_group_name_H-M   'P 1'
#
loop_
_entity.id
_entity.type
_entity.pdbx_description
1 polymer ?
#
loop_
_entity_poly.entity_id
_entity_poly.type
_entity_poly.pdbx_seq_one_letter_code
_entity_poly.pdbx_strand_id
1 'polypeptide(L)'
;MMHNLQTLIENYLEYCGAQKRLDEKTLKAYRIDLNQFSEWTSVPDITKITSETLENHIGNLHTKYKPKTVKRKIASLKAFFHYLEYKELIDRNPFSKIQVRFREPVILPKTIPLHTVETFLTTIYRQRDYAKTDYQKRSTLRDAAVTELLFATGMRISELCTLKNADVNLYDGIILIFGKGSKQRRIQIGNYDVIHILKEYKKEFITEIEN
;
A
#
# COMPACT_ATOMS: atom_id res chain seq x y z
N MET A 1 -18.32 -22.61 -26.07
CA MET A 1 -18.48 -21.15 -25.88
C MET A 1 -17.11 -20.51 -25.91
N MET A 2 -16.88 -19.45 -26.68
CA MET A 2 -15.61 -18.73 -26.62
C MET A 2 -15.52 -18.03 -25.24
N HIS A 3 -14.56 -18.42 -24.43
CA HIS A 3 -14.29 -17.78 -23.15
C HIS A 3 -13.40 -16.57 -23.39
N ASN A 4 -14.05 -15.42 -23.63
CA ASN A 4 -13.34 -14.15 -23.87
C ASN A 4 -12.50 -13.76 -22.66
N LEU A 5 -11.20 -13.58 -22.87
CA LEU A 5 -10.23 -13.26 -21.80
C LEU A 5 -10.61 -11.98 -21.03
N GLN A 6 -11.08 -10.95 -21.72
CA GLN A 6 -11.45 -9.68 -21.08
C GLN A 6 -12.66 -9.86 -20.14
N THR A 7 -13.70 -10.57 -20.59
CA THR A 7 -14.87 -10.89 -19.76
C THR A 7 -14.49 -11.71 -18.53
N LEU A 8 -13.57 -12.68 -18.70
CA LEU A 8 -13.09 -13.50 -17.59
C LEU A 8 -12.29 -12.69 -16.56
N ILE A 9 -11.52 -11.69 -17.00
CA ILE A 9 -10.79 -10.76 -16.13
C ILE A 9 -11.78 -9.93 -15.29
N GLU A 10 -12.84 -9.42 -15.91
CA GLU A 10 -13.86 -8.64 -15.22
C GLU A 10 -14.59 -9.47 -14.16
N ASN A 11 -15.04 -10.68 -14.51
CA ASN A 11 -15.67 -11.62 -13.59
C ASN A 11 -14.75 -11.99 -12.41
N TYR A 12 -13.45 -12.16 -12.67
CA TYR A 12 -12.47 -12.42 -11.63
C TYR A 12 -12.29 -11.24 -10.68
N LEU A 13 -12.24 -10.02 -11.20
CA LEU A 13 -12.12 -8.81 -10.38
C LEU A 13 -13.35 -8.58 -9.51
N GLU A 14 -14.54 -8.84 -10.05
CA GLU A 14 -15.79 -8.82 -9.29
C GLU A 14 -15.78 -9.87 -8.17
N TYR A 15 -15.41 -11.12 -8.48
CA TYR A 15 -15.24 -12.17 -7.49
C TYR A 15 -14.24 -11.78 -6.38
N CYS A 16 -13.11 -11.16 -6.75
CA CYS A 16 -12.12 -10.69 -5.79
C CYS A 16 -12.64 -9.58 -4.88
N GLY A 17 -13.47 -8.68 -5.39
CA GLY A 17 -14.12 -7.62 -4.62
C GLY A 17 -15.24 -8.15 -3.73
N ALA A 18 -16.20 -8.88 -4.32
CA ALA A 18 -17.41 -9.30 -3.63
C ALA A 18 -17.18 -10.46 -2.65
N GLN A 19 -16.47 -11.51 -3.07
CA GLN A 19 -16.30 -12.71 -2.25
C GLN A 19 -15.02 -12.74 -1.44
N LYS A 20 -13.87 -12.36 -2.03
CA LYS A 20 -12.58 -12.30 -1.31
C LYS A 20 -12.38 -11.02 -0.50
N ARG A 21 -13.21 -10.00 -0.71
CA ARG A 21 -13.15 -8.69 -0.04
C ARG A 21 -11.74 -8.09 -0.06
N LEU A 22 -11.08 -8.17 -1.22
CA LEU A 22 -9.76 -7.58 -1.40
C LEU A 22 -9.86 -6.05 -1.38
N ASP A 23 -8.86 -5.39 -0.84
CA ASP A 23 -8.80 -3.94 -0.79
C ASP A 23 -8.69 -3.33 -2.21
N GLU A 24 -9.19 -2.09 -2.37
CA GLU A 24 -9.23 -1.39 -3.65
C GLU A 24 -7.86 -1.25 -4.33
N LYS A 25 -6.79 -1.08 -3.54
CA LYS A 25 -5.42 -0.96 -4.09
C LYS A 25 -4.98 -2.28 -4.71
N THR A 26 -5.35 -3.41 -4.09
CA THR A 26 -5.07 -4.75 -4.62
C THR A 26 -5.90 -5.01 -5.88
N LEU A 27 -7.19 -4.67 -5.89
CA LEU A 27 -8.05 -4.79 -7.06
C LEU A 27 -7.55 -3.94 -8.23
N LYS A 28 -7.13 -2.70 -7.96
CA LYS A 28 -6.53 -1.81 -8.96
C LYS A 28 -5.24 -2.40 -9.54
N ALA A 29 -4.37 -2.98 -8.70
CA ALA A 29 -3.15 -3.63 -9.15
C ALA A 29 -3.44 -4.86 -10.03
N TYR A 30 -4.38 -5.71 -9.63
CA TYR A 30 -4.82 -6.87 -10.41
C TYR A 30 -5.38 -6.44 -11.76
N ARG A 31 -6.26 -5.45 -11.79
CA ARG A 31 -6.83 -4.91 -13.03
C ARG A 31 -5.76 -4.45 -14.01
N ILE A 32 -4.79 -3.65 -13.53
CA ILE A 32 -3.69 -3.17 -14.36
C ILE A 32 -2.84 -4.35 -14.90
N ASP A 33 -2.51 -5.31 -14.05
CA ASP A 33 -1.64 -6.42 -14.44
C ASP A 33 -2.31 -7.36 -15.45
N LEU A 34 -3.58 -7.67 -15.23
CA LEU A 34 -4.34 -8.57 -16.10
C LEU A 34 -4.70 -7.93 -17.44
N ASN A 35 -5.06 -6.63 -17.44
CA ASN A 35 -5.31 -5.92 -18.70
C ASN A 35 -4.03 -5.81 -19.54
N GLN A 36 -2.88 -5.50 -18.94
CA GLN A 36 -1.60 -5.48 -19.64
C GLN A 36 -1.22 -6.85 -20.22
N PHE A 37 -1.56 -7.93 -19.52
CA PHE A 37 -1.38 -9.28 -20.07
C PHE A 37 -2.32 -9.53 -21.25
N SER A 38 -3.58 -9.17 -21.16
CA SER A 38 -4.57 -9.30 -22.23
C SER A 38 -4.16 -8.54 -23.48
N GLU A 39 -3.71 -7.30 -23.33
CA GLU A 39 -3.19 -6.47 -24.42
C GLU A 39 -1.93 -7.07 -25.05
N TRP A 40 -1.01 -7.56 -24.23
CA TRP A 40 0.25 -8.14 -24.70
C TRP A 40 0.03 -9.43 -25.49
N THR A 41 -0.82 -10.34 -24.99
CA THR A 41 -1.06 -11.62 -25.65
C THR A 41 -1.85 -11.49 -26.93
N SER A 42 -2.74 -10.47 -27.00
CA SER A 42 -3.68 -10.27 -28.12
C SER A 42 -4.53 -11.51 -28.47
N VAL A 43 -4.58 -12.51 -27.57
CA VAL A 43 -5.35 -13.75 -27.72
C VAL A 43 -6.66 -13.61 -26.98
N PRO A 44 -7.80 -13.52 -27.67
CA PRO A 44 -9.09 -13.31 -27.03
C PRO A 44 -9.64 -14.54 -26.31
N ASP A 45 -9.22 -15.73 -26.70
CA ASP A 45 -9.70 -17.01 -26.17
C ASP A 45 -8.72 -17.58 -25.15
N ILE A 46 -9.14 -17.68 -23.89
CA ILE A 46 -8.33 -18.17 -22.77
C ILE A 46 -7.80 -19.59 -22.99
N THR A 47 -8.53 -20.44 -23.70
CA THR A 47 -8.16 -21.83 -23.94
C THR A 47 -6.92 -21.98 -24.83
N LYS A 48 -6.57 -20.92 -25.58
CA LYS A 48 -5.38 -20.86 -26.43
C LYS A 48 -4.13 -20.39 -25.70
N ILE A 49 -4.26 -19.96 -24.44
CA ILE A 49 -3.12 -19.53 -23.64
C ILE A 49 -2.41 -20.75 -23.06
N THR A 50 -1.20 -20.99 -23.52
CA THR A 50 -0.36 -22.12 -23.14
C THR A 50 0.69 -21.72 -22.09
N SER A 51 1.39 -22.72 -21.52
CA SER A 51 2.57 -22.47 -20.68
C SER A 51 3.64 -21.69 -21.42
N GLU A 52 3.86 -21.98 -22.71
CA GLU A 52 4.80 -21.25 -23.55
C GLU A 52 4.44 -19.76 -23.71
N THR A 53 3.14 -19.47 -23.90
CA THR A 53 2.65 -18.07 -23.93
C THR A 53 3.00 -17.34 -22.64
N LEU A 54 2.81 -17.99 -21.50
CA LEU A 54 3.13 -17.40 -20.19
C LEU A 54 4.63 -17.24 -19.97
N GLU A 55 5.46 -18.21 -20.40
CA GLU A 55 6.92 -18.10 -20.31
C GLU A 55 7.45 -16.94 -21.16
N ASN A 56 6.93 -16.78 -22.38
CA ASN A 56 7.26 -15.65 -23.25
C ASN A 56 6.83 -14.30 -22.63
N HIS A 57 5.65 -14.25 -22.00
CA HIS A 57 5.21 -13.06 -21.28
C HIS A 57 6.14 -12.75 -20.10
N ILE A 58 6.52 -13.75 -19.31
CA ILE A 58 7.44 -13.60 -18.19
C ILE A 58 8.80 -13.07 -18.68
N GLY A 59 9.33 -13.61 -19.78
CA GLY A 59 10.53 -13.09 -20.42
C GLY A 59 10.40 -11.61 -20.79
N ASN A 60 9.29 -11.22 -21.41
CA ASN A 60 9.01 -9.82 -21.75
C ASN A 60 8.90 -8.91 -20.49
N LEU A 61 8.30 -9.42 -19.41
CA LEU A 61 8.24 -8.66 -18.14
C LEU A 61 9.64 -8.39 -17.57
N HIS A 62 10.55 -9.36 -17.65
CA HIS A 62 11.93 -9.20 -17.17
C HIS A 62 12.73 -8.16 -17.95
N THR A 63 12.43 -7.92 -19.22
CA THR A 63 13.08 -6.87 -20.00
C THR A 63 12.57 -5.45 -19.65
N LYS A 64 11.32 -5.35 -19.20
CA LYS A 64 10.64 -4.05 -18.99
C LYS A 64 10.62 -3.58 -17.54
N TYR A 65 10.64 -4.50 -16.57
CA TYR A 65 10.36 -4.17 -15.17
C TYR A 65 11.41 -4.70 -14.21
N LYS A 66 11.54 -4.03 -13.06
CA LYS A 66 12.39 -4.50 -11.94
C LYS A 66 11.84 -5.81 -11.35
N PRO A 67 12.68 -6.69 -10.79
CA PRO A 67 12.29 -8.02 -10.26
C PRO A 67 11.07 -8.01 -9.34
N LYS A 68 10.99 -7.04 -8.44
CA LYS A 68 9.84 -6.90 -7.52
C LYS A 68 8.52 -6.66 -8.25
N THR A 69 8.54 -5.86 -9.33
CA THR A 69 7.35 -5.61 -10.16
C THR A 69 6.97 -6.85 -10.96
N VAL A 70 7.96 -7.55 -11.54
CA VAL A 70 7.73 -8.82 -12.27
C VAL A 70 7.08 -9.84 -11.33
N LYS A 71 7.62 -10.02 -10.13
CA LYS A 71 7.08 -10.93 -9.11
C LYS A 71 5.61 -10.64 -8.80
N ARG A 72 5.25 -9.36 -8.61
CA ARG A 72 3.87 -8.94 -8.36
C ARG A 72 2.95 -9.29 -9.54
N LYS A 73 3.36 -8.95 -10.77
CA LYS A 73 2.58 -9.25 -11.98
C LYS A 73 2.35 -10.74 -12.20
N ILE A 74 3.38 -11.56 -11.99
CA ILE A 74 3.26 -13.02 -12.06
C ILE A 74 2.32 -13.54 -10.96
N ALA A 75 2.36 -12.97 -9.76
CA ALA A 75 1.45 -13.35 -8.68
C ALA A 75 -0.01 -13.05 -9.03
N SER A 76 -0.29 -11.90 -9.67
CA SER A 76 -1.62 -11.54 -10.16
C SER A 76 -2.13 -12.55 -11.21
N LEU A 77 -1.28 -12.90 -12.18
CA LEU A 77 -1.60 -13.90 -13.20
C LEU A 77 -1.84 -15.30 -12.61
N LYS A 78 -0.95 -15.75 -11.71
CA LYS A 78 -1.14 -17.05 -11.03
C LYS A 78 -2.46 -17.13 -10.28
N ALA A 79 -2.83 -16.05 -9.58
CA ALA A 79 -4.09 -16.00 -8.86
C ALA A 79 -5.31 -16.04 -9.79
N PHE A 80 -5.23 -15.39 -10.95
CA PHE A 80 -6.26 -15.41 -11.98
C PHE A 80 -6.42 -16.80 -12.60
N PHE A 81 -5.34 -17.42 -13.07
CA PHE A 81 -5.40 -18.76 -13.67
C PHE A 81 -5.82 -19.83 -12.67
N HIS A 82 -5.47 -19.70 -11.40
CA HIS A 82 -5.98 -20.58 -10.35
C HIS A 82 -7.50 -20.41 -10.15
N TYR A 83 -8.02 -19.18 -10.24
CA TYR A 83 -9.46 -18.94 -10.20
C TYR A 83 -10.17 -19.59 -11.40
N LEU A 84 -9.62 -19.47 -12.61
CA LEU A 84 -10.21 -20.07 -13.81
C LEU A 84 -10.28 -21.61 -13.71
N GLU A 85 -9.21 -22.24 -13.22
CA GLU A 85 -9.18 -23.68 -12.94
C GLU A 85 -10.20 -24.09 -11.87
N TYR A 86 -10.24 -23.33 -10.74
CA TYR A 86 -11.21 -23.56 -9.65
C TYR A 86 -12.67 -23.44 -10.12
N LYS A 87 -12.94 -22.55 -11.07
CA LYS A 87 -14.27 -22.36 -11.67
C LYS A 87 -14.56 -23.29 -12.87
N GLU A 88 -13.65 -24.21 -13.15
CA GLU A 88 -13.75 -25.15 -14.27
C GLU A 88 -13.91 -24.47 -15.64
N LEU A 89 -13.36 -23.24 -15.76
CA LEU A 89 -13.38 -22.45 -16.99
C LEU A 89 -12.19 -22.83 -17.92
N ILE A 90 -11.20 -23.50 -17.36
CA ILE A 90 -10.07 -24.13 -18.07
C ILE A 90 -9.82 -25.51 -17.46
N ASP A 91 -9.52 -26.49 -18.29
CA ASP A 91 -9.28 -27.88 -17.85
C ASP A 91 -7.99 -28.03 -17.05
N ARG A 92 -6.98 -27.19 -17.36
CA ARG A 92 -5.67 -27.25 -16.73
C ARG A 92 -5.05 -25.86 -16.62
N ASN A 93 -4.48 -25.59 -15.45
CA ASN A 93 -3.74 -24.34 -15.21
C ASN A 93 -2.40 -24.33 -15.96
N PRO A 94 -2.17 -23.40 -16.91
CA PRO A 94 -0.92 -23.35 -17.66
C PRO A 94 0.30 -22.99 -16.78
N PHE A 95 0.11 -22.44 -15.57
CA PHE A 95 1.19 -22.21 -14.62
C PHE A 95 1.68 -23.48 -13.92
N SER A 96 0.97 -24.62 -14.00
CA SER A 96 1.32 -25.84 -13.25
C SER A 96 2.72 -26.36 -13.54
N LYS A 97 3.27 -26.09 -14.74
CA LYS A 97 4.60 -26.51 -15.18
C LYS A 97 5.66 -25.40 -15.11
N ILE A 98 5.27 -24.16 -14.78
CA ILE A 98 6.16 -23.01 -14.82
C ILE A 98 6.78 -22.79 -13.44
N GLN A 99 8.10 -22.95 -13.35
CA GLN A 99 8.88 -22.61 -12.16
C GLN A 99 9.56 -21.25 -12.35
N VAL A 100 9.03 -20.22 -11.68
CA VAL A 100 9.67 -18.91 -11.68
C VAL A 100 10.48 -18.75 -10.40
N ARG A 101 11.80 -18.70 -10.55
CA ARG A 101 12.73 -18.45 -9.45
C ARG A 101 13.28 -17.03 -9.55
N PHE A 102 13.06 -16.21 -8.55
CA PHE A 102 13.67 -14.88 -8.45
C PHE A 102 14.92 -14.95 -7.59
N ARG A 103 16.05 -14.58 -8.16
CA ARG A 103 17.28 -14.31 -7.39
C ARG A 103 17.24 -12.85 -7.00
N GLU A 104 16.63 -12.56 -5.85
CA GLU A 104 16.64 -11.21 -5.28
C GLU A 104 17.79 -11.13 -4.28
N PRO A 105 18.68 -10.13 -4.38
CA PRO A 105 19.67 -9.90 -3.34
C PRO A 105 18.93 -9.51 -2.04
N VAL A 106 19.37 -10.05 -0.91
CA VAL A 106 18.90 -9.60 0.40
C VAL A 106 19.47 -8.21 0.63
N ILE A 107 18.64 -7.19 0.41
CA ILE A 107 19.00 -5.80 0.67
C ILE A 107 18.58 -5.48 2.11
N LEU A 108 19.54 -5.17 2.96
CA LEU A 108 19.25 -4.69 4.30
C LEU A 108 18.47 -3.39 4.25
N PRO A 109 17.47 -3.20 5.11
CA PRO A 109 16.74 -1.94 5.21
C PRO A 109 17.70 -0.78 5.46
N LYS A 110 17.57 0.30 4.69
CA LYS A 110 18.31 1.53 4.96
C LYS A 110 17.62 2.25 6.11
N THR A 111 18.34 2.46 7.19
CA THR A 111 17.90 3.29 8.32
C THR A 111 18.35 4.73 8.13
N ILE A 112 17.55 5.67 8.61
CA ILE A 112 17.94 7.08 8.67
C ILE A 112 18.85 7.24 9.90
N PRO A 113 20.07 7.78 9.77
CA PRO A 113 20.95 8.02 10.91
C PRO A 113 20.31 8.98 11.92
N LEU A 114 20.56 8.76 13.22
CA LEU A 114 19.95 9.54 14.29
C LEU A 114 20.21 11.05 14.14
N HIS A 115 21.46 11.44 13.83
CA HIS A 115 21.80 12.84 13.61
C HIS A 115 21.02 13.52 12.48
N THR A 116 20.62 12.74 11.45
CA THR A 116 19.76 13.25 10.35
C THR A 116 18.34 13.51 10.86
N VAL A 117 17.83 12.65 11.73
CA VAL A 117 16.52 12.83 12.38
C VAL A 117 16.52 14.07 13.27
N GLU A 118 17.56 14.23 14.10
CA GLU A 118 17.76 15.39 14.98
C GLU A 118 17.83 16.69 14.18
N THR A 119 18.63 16.71 13.10
CA THR A 119 18.72 17.87 12.20
C THR A 119 17.39 18.21 11.57
N PHE A 120 16.63 17.19 11.16
CA PHE A 120 15.33 17.37 10.53
C PHE A 120 14.31 17.97 11.53
N LEU A 121 14.20 17.41 12.72
CA LEU A 121 13.33 17.95 13.79
C LEU A 121 13.72 19.38 14.17
N THR A 122 15.01 19.63 14.42
CA THR A 122 15.51 20.98 14.72
C THR A 122 15.14 21.99 13.63
N THR A 123 15.21 21.59 12.36
CA THR A 123 14.84 22.45 11.24
C THR A 123 13.35 22.77 11.24
N ILE A 124 12.49 21.80 11.52
CA ILE A 124 11.02 22.01 11.61
C ILE A 124 10.71 23.01 12.74
N TYR A 125 11.28 22.82 13.93
CA TYR A 125 11.05 23.73 15.05
C TYR A 125 11.57 25.13 14.76
N ARG A 126 12.76 25.26 14.15
CA ARG A 126 13.27 26.56 13.72
C ARG A 126 12.33 27.25 12.72
N GLN A 127 11.80 26.54 11.73
CA GLN A 127 10.81 27.11 10.80
C GLN A 127 9.56 27.61 11.53
N ARG A 128 9.14 26.90 12.56
CA ARG A 128 8.00 27.28 13.41
C ARG A 128 8.29 28.59 14.16
N ASP A 129 9.49 28.74 14.74
CA ASP A 129 9.89 29.96 15.48
C ASP A 129 9.94 31.19 14.57
N TYR A 130 10.27 31.02 13.29
CA TYR A 130 10.32 32.10 12.31
C TYR A 130 9.01 32.32 11.54
N ALA A 131 7.97 31.55 11.79
CA ALA A 131 6.66 31.68 11.12
C ALA A 131 5.97 33.01 11.47
N LYS A 132 5.72 33.85 10.47
CA LYS A 132 5.14 35.19 10.66
C LYS A 132 3.65 35.23 10.34
N THR A 133 3.23 34.53 9.30
CA THR A 133 1.81 34.51 8.90
C THR A 133 1.06 33.37 9.58
N ASP A 134 -0.26 33.51 9.73
CA ASP A 134 -1.10 32.46 10.32
C ASP A 134 -1.04 31.17 9.50
N TYR A 135 -0.97 31.26 8.17
CA TYR A 135 -0.76 30.11 7.32
C TYR A 135 0.57 29.39 7.64
N GLN A 136 1.67 30.13 7.79
CA GLN A 136 2.96 29.55 8.15
C GLN A 136 2.93 28.90 9.53
N LYS A 137 2.33 29.55 10.52
CA LYS A 137 2.18 29.03 11.90
C LYS A 137 1.41 27.71 11.89
N ARG A 138 0.28 27.68 11.24
CA ARG A 138 -0.56 26.47 11.11
C ARG A 138 0.17 25.35 10.35
N SER A 139 0.81 25.67 9.22
CA SER A 139 1.54 24.68 8.43
C SER A 139 2.70 24.06 9.21
N THR A 140 3.55 24.88 9.84
CA THR A 140 4.69 24.39 10.62
C THR A 140 4.28 23.65 11.89
N LEU A 141 3.17 24.04 12.54
CA LEU A 141 2.60 23.29 13.67
C LEU A 141 2.14 21.90 13.22
N ARG A 142 1.41 21.81 12.09
CA ARG A 142 1.00 20.53 11.52
C ARG A 142 2.21 19.65 11.19
N ASP A 143 3.21 20.22 10.55
CA ASP A 143 4.40 19.48 10.12
C ASP A 143 5.21 18.96 11.32
N ALA A 144 5.30 19.75 12.40
CA ALA A 144 5.89 19.30 13.66
C ALA A 144 5.08 18.17 14.30
N ALA A 145 3.76 18.33 14.45
CA ALA A 145 2.89 17.33 15.05
C ALA A 145 2.91 16.00 14.29
N VAL A 146 2.85 16.05 12.95
CA VAL A 146 2.93 14.86 12.08
C VAL A 146 4.28 14.15 12.23
N THR A 147 5.37 14.90 12.22
CA THR A 147 6.72 14.35 12.28
C THR A 147 6.97 13.69 13.63
N GLU A 148 6.67 14.39 14.71
CA GLU A 148 6.82 13.87 16.08
C GLU A 148 5.96 12.60 16.29
N LEU A 149 4.73 12.62 15.81
CA LEU A 149 3.85 11.46 15.93
C LEU A 149 4.39 10.24 15.16
N LEU A 150 4.92 10.44 13.95
CA LEU A 150 5.52 9.37 13.16
C LEU A 150 6.75 8.77 13.85
N PHE A 151 7.63 9.59 14.41
CA PHE A 151 8.82 9.12 15.12
C PHE A 151 8.47 8.44 16.44
N ALA A 152 7.54 8.99 17.21
CA ALA A 152 7.14 8.43 18.49
C ALA A 152 6.42 7.07 18.37
N THR A 153 5.71 6.84 17.25
CA THR A 153 4.83 5.68 17.12
C THR A 153 5.28 4.64 16.09
N GLY A 154 6.12 5.03 15.13
CA GLY A 154 6.47 4.20 13.99
C GLY A 154 5.27 3.80 13.13
N MET A 155 4.17 4.56 13.18
CA MET A 155 2.99 4.28 12.36
C MET A 155 3.27 4.54 10.87
N ARG A 156 2.50 3.87 10.01
CA ARG A 156 2.59 4.12 8.57
C ARG A 156 1.88 5.42 8.21
N ILE A 157 2.36 6.10 7.16
CA ILE A 157 1.72 7.33 6.66
C ILE A 157 0.22 7.13 6.38
N SER A 158 -0.17 5.98 5.84
CA SER A 158 -1.59 5.67 5.59
C SER A 158 -2.41 5.50 6.87
N GLU A 159 -1.80 5.01 7.94
CA GLU A 159 -2.44 4.89 9.26
C GLU A 159 -2.63 6.28 9.90
N LEU A 160 -1.62 7.15 9.75
CA LEU A 160 -1.72 8.55 10.18
C LEU A 160 -2.86 9.29 9.45
N CYS A 161 -2.92 9.17 8.12
CA CYS A 161 -3.96 9.85 7.32
C CYS A 161 -5.39 9.38 7.61
N THR A 162 -5.56 8.21 8.22
CA THR A 162 -6.86 7.65 8.60
C THR A 162 -7.15 7.71 10.09
N LEU A 163 -6.23 8.29 10.88
CA LEU A 163 -6.36 8.42 12.32
C LEU A 163 -7.52 9.39 12.67
N LYS A 164 -8.43 8.94 13.52
CA LYS A 164 -9.56 9.74 13.95
C LYS A 164 -9.31 10.34 15.33
N ASN A 165 -9.96 11.46 15.63
CA ASN A 165 -9.88 12.08 16.95
C ASN A 165 -10.28 11.13 18.09
N ALA A 166 -11.28 10.27 17.86
CA ALA A 166 -11.72 9.25 18.83
C ALA A 166 -10.66 8.19 19.16
N ASP A 167 -9.67 8.01 18.27
CA ASP A 167 -8.61 7.02 18.44
C ASP A 167 -7.39 7.56 19.20
N VAL A 168 -7.43 8.85 19.57
CA VAL A 168 -6.32 9.58 20.20
C VAL A 168 -6.71 10.08 21.57
N ASN A 169 -6.20 9.43 22.61
CA ASN A 169 -6.35 9.91 23.99
C ASN A 169 -5.05 10.59 24.44
N LEU A 170 -5.01 11.92 24.34
CA LEU A 170 -3.85 12.74 24.74
C LEU A 170 -3.71 12.93 26.26
N TYR A 171 -4.71 12.53 27.05
CA TYR A 171 -4.62 12.56 28.51
C TYR A 171 -3.75 11.38 28.99
N ASP A 172 -4.05 10.19 28.53
CA ASP A 172 -3.31 8.97 28.86
C ASP A 172 -2.12 8.72 27.90
N GLY A 173 -1.96 9.52 26.85
CA GLY A 173 -0.93 9.34 25.83
C GLY A 173 -1.14 8.07 24.98
N ILE A 174 -2.38 7.62 24.81
CA ILE A 174 -2.70 6.36 24.09
C ILE A 174 -3.26 6.66 22.72
N ILE A 175 -2.73 5.96 21.71
CA ILE A 175 -3.23 6.00 20.33
C ILE A 175 -3.63 4.59 19.90
N LEU A 176 -4.84 4.47 19.35
CA LEU A 176 -5.35 3.27 18.73
C LEU A 176 -5.11 3.34 17.21
N ILE A 177 -4.36 2.41 16.66
CA ILE A 177 -4.01 2.39 15.25
C ILE A 177 -4.66 1.19 14.57
N PHE A 178 -5.34 1.45 13.45
CA PHE A 178 -5.96 0.45 12.60
C PHE A 178 -5.03 0.13 11.41
N GLY A 179 -4.50 -1.07 11.40
CA GLY A 179 -3.61 -1.56 10.35
C GLY A 179 -4.33 -2.39 9.28
N LYS A 180 -3.56 -2.88 8.32
CA LYS A 180 -4.06 -3.74 7.24
C LYS A 180 -4.74 -5.00 7.79
N GLY A 181 -5.91 -5.34 7.23
CA GLY A 181 -6.68 -6.53 7.62
C GLY A 181 -7.41 -6.37 8.95
N SER A 182 -7.87 -5.15 9.27
CA SER A 182 -8.62 -4.83 10.50
C SER A 182 -7.85 -5.13 11.80
N LYS A 183 -6.53 -5.24 11.73
CA LYS A 183 -5.69 -5.43 12.91
C LYS A 183 -5.55 -4.10 13.65
N GLN A 184 -5.79 -4.14 14.96
CA GLN A 184 -5.65 -2.97 15.83
C GLN A 184 -4.41 -3.11 16.69
N ARG A 185 -3.73 -2.01 16.97
CA ARG A 185 -2.68 -1.93 17.99
C ARG A 185 -2.78 -0.63 18.77
N ARG A 186 -2.46 -0.72 20.05
CA ARG A 186 -2.35 0.44 20.94
C ARG A 186 -0.88 0.82 21.05
N ILE A 187 -0.62 2.13 20.99
CA ILE A 187 0.71 2.68 21.24
C ILE A 187 0.60 3.68 22.38
N GLN A 188 1.52 3.57 23.33
CA GLN A 188 1.69 4.52 24.42
C GLN A 188 2.77 5.54 24.05
N ILE A 189 2.45 6.82 24.04
CA ILE A 189 3.41 7.90 23.89
C ILE A 189 3.89 8.29 25.31
N GLY A 190 5.16 8.03 25.58
CA GLY A 190 5.79 8.37 26.86
C GLY A 190 6.50 9.72 26.88
N ASN A 191 6.70 10.36 25.70
CA ASN A 191 7.37 11.65 25.61
C ASN A 191 6.37 12.80 25.76
N TYR A 192 6.60 13.64 26.76
CA TYR A 192 5.74 14.79 27.07
C TYR A 192 5.77 15.87 25.98
N ASP A 193 6.89 16.07 25.29
CA ASP A 193 7.01 17.06 24.23
C ASP A 193 6.15 16.69 23.03
N VAL A 194 6.10 15.40 22.69
CA VAL A 194 5.21 14.87 21.64
C VAL A 194 3.74 15.08 22.03
N ILE A 195 3.38 14.79 23.27
CA ILE A 195 2.00 15.03 23.75
C ILE A 195 1.65 16.52 23.72
N HIS A 196 2.60 17.38 24.09
CA HIS A 196 2.41 18.82 24.07
C HIS A 196 2.11 19.34 22.66
N ILE A 197 2.94 19.01 21.68
CA ILE A 197 2.74 19.45 20.29
C ILE A 197 1.42 18.92 19.69
N LEU A 198 1.02 17.69 20.06
CA LEU A 198 -0.27 17.14 19.63
C LEU A 198 -1.46 17.84 20.27
N LYS A 199 -1.36 18.29 21.54
CA LYS A 199 -2.37 19.10 22.19
C LYS A 199 -2.50 20.47 21.54
N GLU A 200 -1.39 21.14 21.21
CA GLU A 200 -1.39 22.39 20.47
C GLU A 200 -2.03 22.23 19.09
N TYR A 201 -1.64 21.18 18.35
CA TYR A 201 -2.23 20.85 17.06
C TYR A 201 -3.75 20.65 17.16
N LYS A 202 -4.20 19.85 18.12
CA LYS A 202 -5.63 19.62 18.35
C LYS A 202 -6.39 20.91 18.67
N LYS A 203 -5.81 21.80 19.49
CA LYS A 203 -6.41 23.08 19.82
C LYS A 203 -6.54 24.00 18.61
N GLU A 204 -5.48 24.08 17.77
CA GLU A 204 -5.45 24.95 16.59
C GLU A 204 -6.40 24.48 15.49
N PHE A 205 -6.56 23.16 15.34
CA PHE A 205 -7.36 22.55 14.26
C PHE A 205 -8.66 21.93 14.77
N ILE A 206 -9.19 22.39 15.92
CA ILE A 206 -10.36 21.77 16.55
C ILE A 206 -11.59 21.76 15.64
N THR A 207 -11.82 22.86 14.90
CA THR A 207 -12.97 22.99 13.98
C THR A 207 -12.88 22.05 12.77
N GLU A 208 -11.67 21.76 12.28
CA GLU A 208 -11.43 20.84 11.18
C GLU A 208 -11.43 19.37 11.62
N ILE A 209 -11.11 19.12 12.90
CA ILE A 209 -11.06 17.77 13.47
C ILE A 209 -12.45 17.27 13.87
N GLU A 210 -13.36 18.17 14.28
CA GLU A 210 -14.71 17.84 14.76
C GLU A 210 -15.77 17.80 13.64
N ASN A 211 -15.46 18.30 12.44
CA ASN A 211 -16.29 18.19 11.24
C ASN A 211 -15.91 16.97 10.39
#